data_6064d99086d7c1f70e691ab6b12d0046
#
_entry.id   6064d99086d7c1f70e691ab6b12d0046
#
_cell.length_a   1.000
_cell.length_b   1.000
_cell.length_c   1.000
_cell.angle_alpha   90.00
_cell.angle_beta   90.00
_cell.angle_gamma   90.00
#
_symmetry.space_group_name_H-M   'P 1'
#
loop_
_entity.id
_entity.type
_entity.pdbx_description
1 polymer ?
#
loop_
_entity_poly.entity_id
_entity_poly.type
_entity_poly.pdbx_seq_one_letter_code
_entity_poly.pdbx_strand_id
1 'polypeptide(L)'
;VYYAGMAGSLRALMDRMFYAGGANFRFKPAAGVAVARRAGAIEAADQINKYFQINCQPIVSSSYWGIAYGRNPGEAQGDGEGLHTMRVLGRNMAWMLKCIEAGRAAGINPPELEPKVMTNVVREDLLEG
;
A
#
# COMPACT_ATOMS: atom_id res chain seq x y z
N VAL A 1 7.14 11.12 6.38
CA VAL A 1 8.16 11.21 5.30
C VAL A 1 9.53 11.50 5.91
N TYR A 2 10.54 10.80 5.47
CA TYR A 2 11.90 11.05 5.88
C TYR A 2 12.74 11.37 4.64
N TYR A 3 13.24 12.61 4.57
CA TYR A 3 13.97 13.19 3.44
C TYR A 3 13.21 13.08 2.11
N ALA A 4 13.38 12.00 1.33
CA ALA A 4 12.83 11.84 -0.03
C ALA A 4 11.77 10.74 -0.17
N GLY A 5 11.35 10.09 0.90
CA GLY A 5 10.40 8.98 0.83
C GLY A 5 9.98 8.46 2.20
N MET A 6 9.59 7.19 2.28
CA MET A 6 9.25 6.55 3.55
C MET A 6 10.48 6.42 4.46
N ALA A 7 10.27 6.39 5.77
CA ALA A 7 11.34 6.17 6.74
C ALA A 7 12.03 4.82 6.49
N GLY A 8 13.37 4.80 6.54
CA GLY A 8 14.16 3.58 6.29
C GLY A 8 13.81 2.43 7.23
N SER A 9 13.49 2.73 8.49
CA SER A 9 13.05 1.72 9.47
C SER A 9 11.71 1.08 9.07
N LEU A 10 10.75 1.87 8.57
CA LEU A 10 9.49 1.35 8.05
C LEU A 10 9.73 0.47 6.83
N ARG A 11 10.59 0.91 5.91
CA ARG A 11 10.95 0.15 4.71
C ARG A 11 11.55 -1.20 5.08
N ALA A 12 12.55 -1.22 5.97
CA ALA A 12 13.18 -2.46 6.42
C ALA A 12 12.19 -3.41 7.10
N LEU A 13 11.22 -2.88 7.86
CA LEU A 13 10.15 -3.67 8.44
C LEU A 13 9.25 -4.27 7.36
N MET A 14 8.80 -3.45 6.41
CA MET A 14 7.92 -3.90 5.33
C MET A 14 8.60 -4.94 4.43
N ASP A 15 9.87 -4.75 4.07
CA ASP A 15 10.65 -5.74 3.32
C ASP A 15 10.61 -7.11 3.98
N ARG A 16 10.86 -7.18 5.29
CA ARG A 16 10.85 -8.42 6.05
C ARG A 16 9.44 -9.00 6.19
N MET A 17 8.48 -8.17 6.53
CA MET A 17 7.09 -8.57 6.72
C MET A 17 6.52 -9.21 5.45
N PHE A 18 6.67 -8.52 4.32
CA PHE A 18 6.10 -8.96 3.05
C PHE A 18 6.88 -10.12 2.44
N TYR A 19 8.20 -10.16 2.60
CA TYR A 19 9.01 -11.27 2.12
C TYR A 19 8.72 -12.57 2.89
N ALA A 20 8.66 -12.51 4.22
CA ALA A 20 8.47 -13.68 5.06
C ALA A 20 6.99 -14.09 5.21
N GLY A 21 6.08 -13.13 5.25
CA GLY A 21 4.68 -13.34 5.61
C GLY A 21 3.65 -12.79 4.62
N GLY A 22 4.05 -12.36 3.43
CA GLY A 22 3.19 -11.71 2.45
C GLY A 22 1.91 -12.48 2.13
N ALA A 23 1.97 -13.81 2.10
CA ALA A 23 0.81 -14.65 1.86
C ALA A 23 -0.36 -14.38 2.83
N ASN A 24 -0.07 -13.97 4.06
CA ASN A 24 -1.08 -13.68 5.07
C ASN A 24 -1.83 -12.37 4.82
N PHE A 25 -1.32 -11.51 3.95
CA PHE A 25 -1.90 -10.19 3.64
C PHE A 25 -2.65 -10.16 2.31
N ARG A 26 -2.49 -11.17 1.46
CA ARG A 26 -3.13 -11.23 0.14
C ARG A 26 -4.64 -11.00 0.22
N PHE A 27 -5.15 -10.25 -0.76
CA PHE A 27 -6.57 -9.92 -0.88
C PHE A 27 -7.16 -9.11 0.28
N LYS A 28 -6.35 -8.67 1.22
CA LYS A 28 -6.78 -7.74 2.28
C LYS A 28 -6.64 -6.30 1.77
N PRO A 29 -7.70 -5.49 1.82
CA PRO A 29 -7.62 -4.08 1.43
C PRO A 29 -6.57 -3.33 2.24
N ALA A 30 -5.84 -2.46 1.57
CA ALA A 30 -4.78 -1.67 2.18
C ALA A 30 -4.72 -0.27 1.57
N ALA A 31 -4.08 0.68 2.25
CA ALA A 31 -3.84 2.01 1.73
C ALA A 31 -2.55 2.58 2.31
N GLY A 32 -1.72 3.17 1.46
CA GLY A 32 -0.56 3.95 1.87
C GLY A 32 -0.97 5.39 2.20
N VAL A 33 -0.56 5.86 3.38
CA VAL A 33 -0.75 7.25 3.79
C VAL A 33 0.57 7.84 4.28
N ALA A 34 0.77 9.13 4.05
CA ALA A 34 1.98 9.80 4.46
C ALA A 34 1.73 11.22 4.95
N VAL A 35 2.50 11.63 5.93
CA VAL A 35 2.52 13.01 6.43
C VAL A 35 3.87 13.64 6.15
N ALA A 36 3.88 14.86 5.63
CA ALA A 36 5.10 15.61 5.37
C ALA A 36 4.93 17.07 5.74
N ARG A 37 6.06 17.76 5.96
CA ARG A 37 6.04 19.20 6.12
C ARG A 37 5.66 19.92 4.82
N ARG A 38 6.14 19.41 3.66
CA ARG A 38 5.95 20.05 2.34
C ARG A 38 5.95 19.04 1.20
N ALA A 39 7.09 18.54 0.76
CA ALA A 39 7.23 17.60 -0.36
C ALA A 39 7.61 16.20 0.12
N GLY A 40 7.57 15.20 -0.79
CA GLY A 40 7.98 13.83 -0.54
C GLY A 40 6.88 12.92 0.03
N ALA A 41 5.68 13.46 0.29
CA ALA A 41 4.57 12.65 0.81
C ALA A 41 4.04 11.67 -0.24
N ILE A 42 3.95 12.09 -1.50
CA ILE A 42 3.49 11.25 -2.61
C ILE A 42 4.43 10.06 -2.79
N GLU A 43 5.73 10.32 -2.87
CA GLU A 43 6.76 9.29 -3.00
C GLU A 43 6.71 8.28 -1.85
N ALA A 44 6.49 8.76 -0.62
CA ALA A 44 6.38 7.89 0.54
C ALA A 44 5.13 7.00 0.47
N ALA A 45 3.98 7.56 0.11
CA ALA A 45 2.73 6.83 -0.06
C ALA A 45 2.83 5.81 -1.21
N ASP A 46 3.44 6.19 -2.34
CA ASP A 46 3.66 5.30 -3.48
C ASP A 46 4.61 4.15 -3.13
N GLN A 47 5.69 4.41 -2.40
CA GLN A 47 6.59 3.36 -1.93
C GLN A 47 5.86 2.35 -1.04
N ILE A 48 4.97 2.79 -0.16
CA ILE A 48 4.14 1.92 0.67
C ILE A 48 3.18 1.10 -0.21
N ASN A 49 2.49 1.75 -1.15
CA ASN A 49 1.53 1.09 -2.04
C ASN A 49 2.18 0.02 -2.93
N LYS A 50 3.48 0.12 -3.26
CA LYS A 50 4.21 -0.90 -4.02
C LYS A 50 4.21 -2.26 -3.32
N TYR A 51 4.30 -2.29 -2.00
CA TYR A 51 4.23 -3.54 -1.24
C TYR A 51 2.85 -4.19 -1.35
N PHE A 52 1.78 -3.39 -1.36
CA PHE A 52 0.42 -3.89 -1.53
C PHE A 52 0.20 -4.43 -2.94
N GLN A 53 0.67 -3.71 -3.96
CA GLN A 53 0.58 -4.12 -5.36
C GLN A 53 1.25 -5.47 -5.62
N ILE A 54 2.52 -5.65 -5.21
CA ILE A 54 3.26 -6.90 -5.44
C ILE A 54 2.65 -8.08 -4.67
N ASN A 55 1.82 -7.80 -3.67
CA ASN A 55 1.25 -8.81 -2.77
C ASN A 55 -0.24 -9.09 -3.04
N CYS A 56 -0.77 -8.72 -4.19
CA CYS A 56 -2.17 -8.94 -4.57
C CYS A 56 -3.17 -8.32 -3.57
N GLN A 57 -2.85 -7.18 -2.98
CA GLN A 57 -3.75 -6.47 -2.08
C GLN A 57 -4.49 -5.36 -2.83
N PRO A 58 -5.83 -5.28 -2.75
CA PRO A 58 -6.57 -4.16 -3.27
C PRO A 58 -6.16 -2.86 -2.58
N ILE A 59 -5.75 -1.85 -3.34
CA ILE A 59 -5.44 -0.53 -2.80
C ILE A 59 -6.71 0.30 -2.77
N VAL A 60 -7.09 0.74 -1.58
CA VAL A 60 -8.25 1.61 -1.38
C VAL A 60 -7.85 3.05 -1.63
N SER A 61 -8.57 3.69 -2.53
CA SER A 61 -8.37 5.10 -2.87
C SER A 61 -9.26 6.01 -2.03
N SER A 62 -8.88 7.28 -1.95
CA SER A 62 -9.70 8.36 -1.44
C SER A 62 -10.14 9.29 -2.58
N SER A 63 -10.65 10.47 -2.27
CA SER A 63 -10.91 11.56 -3.22
C SER A 63 -9.65 12.23 -3.73
N TYR A 64 -8.52 11.99 -3.08
CA TYR A 64 -7.20 12.48 -3.44
C TYR A 64 -6.13 11.52 -2.92
N TRP A 65 -4.84 11.80 -3.15
CA TRP A 65 -3.75 11.00 -2.61
C TRP A 65 -3.77 10.96 -1.09
N GLY A 66 -3.37 9.86 -0.49
CA GLY A 66 -3.34 9.62 0.95
C GLY A 66 -2.25 10.43 1.67
N ILE A 67 -2.28 11.74 1.56
CA ILE A 67 -1.28 12.64 2.14
C ILE A 67 -1.92 13.68 3.06
N ALA A 68 -1.15 14.12 4.05
CA ALA A 68 -1.46 15.26 4.90
C ALA A 68 -0.20 16.04 5.22
N TYR A 69 -0.34 17.27 5.66
CA TYR A 69 0.78 18.16 5.93
C TYR A 69 0.84 18.61 7.38
N GLY A 70 2.05 18.63 7.92
CA GLY A 70 2.35 19.13 9.26
C GLY A 70 3.84 18.93 9.56
N ARG A 71 4.44 19.87 10.31
CA ARG A 71 5.85 19.83 10.69
C ARG A 71 6.03 19.40 12.15
N ASN A 72 5.29 20.05 13.03
CA ASN A 72 5.40 19.81 14.46
C ASN A 72 4.26 18.89 14.92
N PRO A 73 4.38 18.25 16.10
CA PRO A 73 3.31 17.46 16.68
C PRO A 73 1.99 18.23 16.72
N GLY A 74 0.92 17.63 16.22
CA GLY A 74 -0.42 18.24 16.18
C GLY A 74 -0.73 19.09 14.96
N GLU A 75 0.23 19.62 14.21
CA GLU A 75 -0.02 20.50 13.06
C GLU A 75 -0.82 19.84 11.94
N ALA A 76 -0.64 18.55 11.70
CA ALA A 76 -1.43 17.82 10.70
C ALA A 76 -2.94 17.83 11.00
N GLN A 77 -3.35 18.08 12.23
CA GLN A 77 -4.77 18.25 12.60
C GLN A 77 -5.35 19.55 12.05
N GLY A 78 -4.52 20.53 11.69
CA GLY A 78 -4.90 21.76 11.03
C GLY A 78 -5.01 21.65 9.50
N ASP A 79 -4.56 20.56 8.91
CA ASP A 79 -4.68 20.30 7.47
C ASP A 79 -6.10 19.81 7.14
N GLY A 80 -7.00 20.75 6.87
CA GLY A 80 -8.41 20.47 6.58
C GLY A 80 -8.60 19.56 5.35
N GLU A 81 -7.79 19.74 4.30
CA GLU A 81 -7.85 18.93 3.08
C GLU A 81 -7.30 17.52 3.32
N GLY A 82 -6.14 17.40 3.96
CA GLY A 82 -5.57 16.12 4.33
C GLY A 82 -6.51 15.31 5.24
N LEU A 83 -7.11 15.95 6.25
CA LEU A 83 -8.09 15.29 7.12
C LEU A 83 -9.36 14.89 6.38
N HIS A 84 -9.84 15.71 5.42
CA HIS A 84 -10.95 15.32 4.54
C HIS A 84 -10.60 14.06 3.75
N THR A 85 -9.45 14.05 3.11
CA THR A 85 -8.94 12.90 2.36
C THR A 85 -8.87 11.63 3.22
N MET A 86 -8.37 11.73 4.45
CA MET A 86 -8.32 10.59 5.38
C MET A 86 -9.71 10.09 5.78
N ARG A 87 -10.67 10.99 6.00
CA ARG A 87 -12.06 10.59 6.32
C ARG A 87 -12.73 9.87 5.15
N VAL A 88 -12.51 10.34 3.91
CA VAL A 88 -13.03 9.68 2.70
C VAL A 88 -12.38 8.31 2.54
N LEU A 89 -11.06 8.21 2.70
CA LEU A 89 -10.34 6.94 2.69
C LEU A 89 -10.92 5.95 3.69
N GLY A 90 -11.13 6.37 4.92
CA GLY A 90 -11.71 5.52 5.96
C GLY A 90 -13.12 5.01 5.62
N ARG A 91 -13.97 5.86 5.01
CA ARG A 91 -15.30 5.45 4.54
C ARG A 91 -15.22 4.45 3.39
N ASN A 92 -14.33 4.68 2.42
CA ASN A 92 -14.13 3.78 1.30
C ASN A 92 -13.57 2.42 1.77
N MET A 93 -12.65 2.42 2.72
CA MET A 93 -12.13 1.21 3.35
C MET A 93 -13.25 0.43 4.05
N ALA A 94 -14.05 1.10 4.84
CA ALA A 94 -15.18 0.48 5.55
C ALA A 94 -16.21 -0.10 4.58
N TRP A 95 -16.50 0.61 3.48
CA TRP A 95 -17.39 0.10 2.43
C TRP A 95 -16.82 -1.16 1.76
N MET A 96 -15.55 -1.13 1.36
CA MET A 96 -14.89 -2.27 0.73
C MET A 96 -14.86 -3.50 1.65
N LEU A 97 -14.54 -3.32 2.93
CA LEU A 97 -14.54 -4.41 3.91
C LEU A 97 -15.94 -5.06 4.05
N LYS A 98 -17.01 -4.24 4.07
CA LYS A 98 -18.39 -4.75 4.09
C LYS A 98 -18.74 -5.51 2.81
N CYS A 99 -18.30 -5.02 1.64
CA CYS A 99 -18.50 -5.74 0.37
C CYS A 99 -17.79 -7.10 0.37
N ILE A 100 -16.56 -7.17 0.87
CA ILE A 100 -15.80 -8.43 0.99
C ILE A 100 -16.49 -9.38 1.96
N GLU A 101 -16.98 -8.90 3.10
CA GLU A 101 -17.71 -9.70 4.07
C GLU A 101 -19.01 -10.25 3.48
N ALA A 102 -19.81 -9.42 2.83
CA ALA A 102 -21.03 -9.84 2.14
C ALA A 102 -20.74 -10.83 1.01
N GLY A 103 -19.67 -10.62 0.23
CA GLY A 103 -19.24 -11.55 -0.81
C GLY A 103 -18.88 -12.91 -0.24
N ARG A 104 -18.11 -12.96 0.84
CA ARG A 104 -17.79 -14.23 1.53
C ARG A 104 -19.03 -14.95 2.05
N ALA A 105 -19.97 -14.23 2.63
CA ALA A 105 -21.24 -14.80 3.08
C ALA A 105 -22.08 -15.38 1.92
N ALA A 106 -21.92 -14.83 0.71
CA ALA A 106 -22.53 -15.33 -0.52
C ALA A 106 -21.70 -16.41 -1.23
N GLY A 107 -20.59 -16.88 -0.64
CA GLY A 107 -19.73 -17.90 -1.23
C GLY A 107 -18.68 -17.37 -2.22
N ILE A 108 -18.55 -16.06 -2.38
CA ILE A 108 -17.54 -15.44 -3.24
C ILE A 108 -16.20 -15.37 -2.48
N ASN A 109 -15.28 -16.23 -2.86
CA ASN A 109 -13.94 -16.28 -2.28
C ASN A 109 -12.92 -15.56 -3.16
N PRO A 110 -11.77 -15.14 -2.60
CA PRO A 110 -10.64 -14.68 -3.40
C PRO A 110 -10.26 -15.72 -4.45
N PRO A 111 -9.76 -15.30 -5.63
CA PRO A 111 -9.33 -16.23 -6.66
C PRO A 111 -8.14 -17.07 -6.17
N GLU A 112 -8.05 -18.29 -6.67
CA GLU A 112 -6.84 -19.08 -6.54
C GLU A 112 -5.69 -18.40 -7.31
N LEU A 113 -4.51 -18.44 -6.71
CA LEU A 113 -3.32 -17.90 -7.37
C LEU A 113 -2.72 -18.95 -8.29
N GLU A 114 -2.48 -18.56 -9.52
CA GLU A 114 -1.71 -19.39 -10.44
C GLU A 114 -0.28 -19.61 -9.94
N PRO A 115 0.37 -20.71 -10.33
CA PRO A 115 1.78 -20.92 -10.09
C PRO A 115 2.60 -19.75 -10.63
N LYS A 116 3.55 -19.25 -9.84
CA LYS A 116 4.36 -18.11 -10.22
C LYS A 116 5.25 -18.45 -11.41
N VAL A 117 5.08 -17.72 -12.49
CA VAL A 117 6.00 -17.75 -13.62
C VAL A 117 7.10 -16.72 -13.38
N MET A 118 8.35 -17.17 -13.43
CA MET A 118 9.51 -16.29 -13.26
C MET A 118 10.04 -15.87 -14.64
N THR A 119 10.26 -14.57 -14.81
CA THR A 119 10.96 -14.08 -16.00
C THR A 119 12.39 -14.58 -15.96
N ASN A 120 12.79 -15.34 -16.98
CA ASN A 120 14.18 -15.72 -17.19
C ASN A 120 14.75 -14.85 -18.32
N VAL A 121 15.68 -13.97 -17.98
CA VAL A 121 16.37 -13.10 -18.93
C VAL A 121 17.81 -13.59 -19.21
N VAL A 122 18.19 -14.75 -18.66
CA VAL A 122 19.50 -15.36 -18.93
C VAL A 122 19.45 -15.94 -20.34
N ARG A 123 20.32 -15.48 -21.17
CA ARG A 123 20.53 -16.01 -22.53
C ARG A 123 21.55 -17.14 -22.46
N GLU A 124 21.16 -18.33 -22.90
CA GLU A 124 22.02 -19.51 -22.88
C GLU A 124 23.31 -19.32 -23.71
N ASP A 125 23.21 -18.56 -24.83
CA ASP A 125 24.34 -18.20 -25.66
C ASP A 125 25.44 -17.36 -24.98
N LEU A 126 25.14 -16.75 -23.84
CA LEU A 126 26.11 -15.99 -23.03
C LEU A 126 26.77 -16.82 -21.91
N LEU A 127 26.34 -18.06 -21.71
CA LEU A 127 26.89 -18.92 -20.66
C LEU A 127 27.98 -19.87 -21.21
N GLU A 128 28.17 -19.94 -22.54
CA GLU A 128 29.15 -20.79 -23.21
C GLU A 128 30.46 -20.05 -23.57
N GLY A 129 30.78 -18.94 -22.88
CA GLY A 129 31.99 -18.15 -23.08
C GLY A 129 33.08 -18.34 -22.04
#